data_12f65ea4a954b0b4b7ebbd4617f4884a
#
_entry.id   12f65ea4a954b0b4b7ebbd4617f4884a
#
_cell.length_a   1.000
_cell.length_b   1.000
_cell.length_c   1.000
_cell.angle_alpha   90.00
_cell.angle_beta   90.00
_cell.angle_gamma   90.00
#
_symmetry.space_group_name_H-M   'P 1'
#
loop_
_entity.id
_entity.type
_entity.pdbx_description
1 polymer ?
#
loop_
_entity_poly.entity_id
_entity_poly.type
_entity_poly.pdbx_seq_one_letter_code
_entity_poly.pdbx_strand_id
1 'polypeptide(L)'
;MNYDIIVIGSGPGGYVTAIRASQLGFKTAIIEKENLGGICLNWGCIPTKALLKSAQVFNYIKHAEDYGLNKVEGSFDFPNVIARSRGVATKMSGGISFLMKKNKIDVIMGTAKVQKGKKVSVTDKEGKVTEYAANH
;
A
#
# COMPACT_ATOMS: atom_id res chain seq x y z
N MET A 1 23.46 9.16 -4.16
CA MET A 1 23.46 8.38 -2.90
C MET A 1 23.58 6.91 -3.25
N ASN A 2 24.37 6.15 -2.50
CA ASN A 2 24.53 4.72 -2.75
C ASN A 2 23.77 3.91 -1.71
N TYR A 3 23.05 2.90 -2.18
CA TYR A 3 22.31 1.92 -1.39
C TYR A 3 22.89 0.51 -1.63
N ASP A 4 22.62 -0.40 -0.71
CA ASP A 4 22.88 -1.81 -0.97
C ASP A 4 21.77 -2.39 -1.86
N ILE A 5 20.52 -2.02 -1.55
CA ILE A 5 19.34 -2.48 -2.29
C ILE A 5 18.41 -1.30 -2.58
N ILE A 6 17.95 -1.21 -3.83
CA ILE A 6 16.86 -0.32 -4.23
C ILE A 6 15.69 -1.18 -4.73
N VAL A 7 14.54 -1.03 -4.09
CA VAL A 7 13.29 -1.69 -4.49
C VAL A 7 12.43 -0.73 -5.30
N ILE A 8 12.02 -1.13 -6.50
CA ILE A 8 11.16 -0.32 -7.37
C ILE A 8 9.72 -0.80 -7.26
N GLY A 9 8.85 0.07 -6.78
CA GLY A 9 7.44 -0.18 -6.50
C GLY A 9 7.19 -0.65 -5.06
N SER A 10 6.23 -0.02 -4.40
CA SER A 10 5.89 -0.27 -3.00
C SER A 10 4.64 -1.13 -2.80
N GLY A 11 4.25 -1.91 -3.80
CA GLY A 11 3.20 -2.92 -3.64
C GLY A 11 3.58 -4.01 -2.62
N PRO A 12 2.71 -5.02 -2.36
CA PRO A 12 2.94 -6.03 -1.33
C PRO A 12 4.30 -6.74 -1.43
N GLY A 13 4.76 -7.08 -2.61
CA GLY A 13 6.10 -7.64 -2.81
C GLY A 13 7.20 -6.63 -2.48
N GLY A 14 7.04 -5.37 -2.89
CA GLY A 14 8.07 -4.33 -2.71
C GLY A 14 8.29 -3.94 -1.25
N TYR A 15 7.25 -3.55 -0.53
CA TYR A 15 7.43 -3.13 0.87
C TYR A 15 7.90 -4.28 1.77
N VAL A 16 7.43 -5.52 1.53
CA VAL A 16 7.89 -6.69 2.29
C VAL A 16 9.37 -6.94 2.04
N THR A 17 9.80 -6.90 0.77
CA THR A 17 11.21 -7.04 0.38
C THR A 17 12.08 -5.96 1.02
N ALA A 18 11.67 -4.69 0.94
CA ALA A 18 12.41 -3.58 1.52
C ALA A 18 12.57 -3.70 3.04
N ILE A 19 11.49 -4.07 3.74
CA ILE A 19 11.52 -4.31 5.19
C ILE A 19 12.49 -5.44 5.51
N ARG A 20 12.41 -6.55 4.80
CA ARG A 20 13.29 -7.69 5.06
C ARG A 20 14.75 -7.37 4.78
N ALA A 21 15.04 -6.68 3.68
CA ALA A 21 16.39 -6.23 3.36
C ALA A 21 16.98 -5.35 4.48
N SER A 22 16.22 -4.37 4.95
CA SER A 22 16.65 -3.50 6.06
C SER A 22 16.86 -4.28 7.36
N GLN A 23 15.99 -5.24 7.70
CA GLN A 23 16.16 -6.10 8.88
C GLN A 23 17.41 -6.98 8.82
N LEU A 24 17.89 -7.28 7.61
CA LEU A 24 19.14 -8.01 7.37
C LEU A 24 20.37 -7.10 7.39
N GLY A 25 20.20 -5.81 7.66
CA GLY A 25 21.27 -4.83 7.80
C GLY A 25 21.66 -4.11 6.50
N PHE A 26 20.92 -4.32 5.39
CA PHE A 26 21.18 -3.63 4.15
C PHE A 26 20.67 -2.19 4.18
N LYS A 27 21.45 -1.23 3.71
CA LYS A 27 21.00 0.13 3.47
C LYS A 27 20.03 0.13 2.28
N THR A 28 18.76 0.31 2.57
CA THR A 28 17.67 0.07 1.61
C THR A 28 16.90 1.35 1.28
N ALA A 29 16.57 1.52 0.00
CA ALA A 29 15.58 2.48 -0.46
C ALA A 29 14.43 1.78 -1.20
N ILE A 30 13.26 2.41 -1.17
CA ILE A 30 12.09 2.03 -1.96
C ILE A 30 11.61 3.21 -2.79
N ILE A 31 11.37 2.98 -4.08
CA ILE A 31 10.90 4.00 -5.01
C ILE A 31 9.42 3.75 -5.31
N GLU A 32 8.58 4.77 -5.15
CA GLU A 32 7.15 4.69 -5.45
C GLU A 32 6.70 5.94 -6.23
N LYS A 33 5.90 5.72 -7.27
CA LYS A 33 5.43 6.84 -8.12
C LYS A 33 4.15 7.51 -7.62
N GLU A 34 3.33 6.79 -6.83
CA GLU A 34 2.01 7.29 -6.40
C GLU A 34 1.83 7.20 -4.88
N ASN A 35 1.44 6.02 -4.38
CA ASN A 35 1.13 5.83 -2.96
C ASN A 35 1.76 4.55 -2.42
N LEU A 36 2.34 4.64 -1.22
CA LEU A 36 2.88 3.48 -0.54
C LEU A 36 1.82 2.40 -0.34
N GLY A 37 2.22 1.14 -0.56
CA GLY A 37 1.34 -0.01 -0.55
C GLY A 37 0.83 -0.42 -1.93
N GLY A 38 1.06 0.41 -2.95
CA GLY A 38 0.71 0.15 -4.35
C GLY A 38 -0.78 -0.05 -4.57
N ILE A 39 -1.14 -0.67 -5.69
CA ILE A 39 -2.53 -0.89 -6.11
C ILE A 39 -3.31 -1.68 -5.06
N CYS A 40 -2.73 -2.74 -4.51
CA CYS A 40 -3.43 -3.64 -3.60
C CYS A 40 -4.01 -2.90 -2.37
N LEU A 41 -3.24 -2.03 -1.72
CA LEU A 41 -3.69 -1.31 -0.55
C LEU A 41 -4.60 -0.13 -0.88
N ASN A 42 -4.33 0.56 -1.98
CA ASN A 42 -4.98 1.83 -2.26
C ASN A 42 -6.23 1.70 -3.14
N TRP A 43 -6.22 0.82 -4.14
CA TRP A 43 -7.32 0.71 -5.12
C TRP A 43 -7.75 -0.73 -5.45
N GLY A 44 -7.11 -1.73 -4.86
CA GLY A 44 -7.32 -3.14 -5.15
C GLY A 44 -7.85 -3.94 -3.97
N CYS A 45 -7.04 -4.84 -3.46
CA CYS A 45 -7.42 -5.88 -2.49
C CYS A 45 -8.10 -5.33 -1.23
N ILE A 46 -7.52 -4.30 -0.62
CA ILE A 46 -7.99 -3.80 0.68
C ILE A 46 -9.33 -3.08 0.57
N PRO A 47 -9.51 -2.05 -0.29
CA PRO A 47 -10.80 -1.41 -0.43
C PRO A 47 -11.88 -2.37 -0.94
N THR A 48 -11.55 -3.29 -1.83
CA THR A 48 -12.49 -4.32 -2.31
C THR A 48 -12.97 -5.21 -1.17
N LYS A 49 -12.07 -5.71 -0.33
CA LYS A 49 -12.44 -6.53 0.84
C LYS A 49 -13.26 -5.74 1.86
N ALA A 50 -12.97 -4.45 2.02
CA ALA A 50 -13.77 -3.59 2.90
C ALA A 50 -15.21 -3.43 2.40
N LEU A 51 -15.41 -3.28 1.08
CA LEU A 51 -16.73 -3.24 0.45
C LEU A 51 -17.46 -4.58 0.57
N LEU A 52 -16.80 -5.68 0.25
CA LEU A 52 -17.36 -7.03 0.37
C LEU A 52 -17.80 -7.33 1.81
N LYS A 53 -17.03 -6.88 2.81
CA LYS A 53 -17.41 -7.06 4.21
C LYS A 53 -18.66 -6.28 4.57
N SER A 54 -18.84 -5.06 4.06
CA SER A 54 -20.06 -4.29 4.25
C SER A 54 -21.27 -4.97 3.61
N ALA A 55 -21.11 -5.49 2.38
CA ALA A 55 -22.14 -6.26 1.70
C ALA A 55 -22.50 -7.55 2.46
N GLN A 56 -21.50 -8.27 2.98
CA GLN A 56 -21.72 -9.47 3.78
C GLN A 56 -22.50 -9.18 5.05
N VAL A 57 -22.15 -8.12 5.77
CA VAL A 57 -22.87 -7.71 6.99
C VAL A 57 -24.34 -7.37 6.67
N PHE A 58 -24.56 -6.63 5.59
CA PHE A 58 -25.92 -6.31 5.15
C PHE A 58 -26.72 -7.58 4.77
N ASN A 59 -26.08 -8.54 4.11
CA ASN A 59 -26.69 -9.83 3.81
C ASN A 59 -27.06 -10.61 5.08
N TYR A 60 -26.21 -10.61 6.11
CA TYR A 60 -26.53 -11.24 7.41
C TYR A 60 -27.74 -10.56 8.08
N ILE A 61 -27.84 -9.24 8.01
CA ILE A 61 -29.02 -8.51 8.54
C ILE A 61 -30.29 -8.96 7.82
N LYS A 62 -30.26 -9.09 6.49
CA LYS A 62 -31.40 -9.53 5.69
C LYS A 62 -31.81 -10.98 5.95
N HIS A 63 -30.90 -11.83 6.32
CA HIS A 63 -31.09 -13.27 6.55
C HIS A 63 -30.85 -13.63 8.01
N ALA A 64 -31.16 -12.71 8.94
CA ALA A 64 -30.94 -12.91 10.36
C ALA A 64 -31.66 -14.15 10.92
N GLU A 65 -32.86 -14.45 10.40
CA GLU A 65 -33.67 -15.58 10.81
C GLU A 65 -32.99 -16.94 10.53
N ASP A 66 -32.19 -17.05 9.47
CA ASP A 66 -31.41 -18.26 9.15
C ASP A 66 -30.42 -18.60 10.26
N TYR A 67 -30.04 -17.62 11.08
CA TYR A 67 -29.10 -17.74 12.20
C TYR A 67 -29.77 -17.78 13.56
N GLY A 68 -31.12 -17.96 13.59
CA GLY A 68 -31.92 -17.99 14.84
C GLY A 68 -32.09 -16.64 15.50
N LEU A 69 -31.86 -15.55 14.78
CA LEU A 69 -32.08 -14.18 15.26
C LEU A 69 -33.43 -13.67 14.80
N ASN A 70 -34.04 -12.76 15.56
CA ASN A 70 -35.29 -12.11 15.14
C ASN A 70 -35.03 -11.30 13.86
N LYS A 71 -36.10 -11.18 13.05
CA LYS A 71 -36.05 -10.33 11.84
C LYS A 71 -35.56 -8.94 12.17
N VAL A 72 -34.61 -8.46 11.41
CA VAL A 72 -34.05 -7.12 11.53
C VAL A 72 -34.28 -6.34 10.24
N GLU A 73 -34.94 -5.18 10.37
CA GLU A 73 -35.03 -4.23 9.27
C GLU A 73 -33.73 -3.38 9.24
N GLY A 74 -33.01 -3.43 8.13
CA GLY A 74 -31.79 -2.67 7.94
C GLY A 74 -31.80 -1.92 6.63
N SER A 75 -31.23 -0.72 6.64
CA SER A 75 -30.92 0.06 5.44
C SER A 75 -29.43 0.24 5.31
N PHE A 76 -28.97 0.73 4.18
CA PHE A 76 -27.56 1.08 3.99
C PHE A 76 -27.41 2.51 3.47
N ASP A 77 -26.31 3.13 3.86
CA ASP A 77 -25.86 4.42 3.35
C ASP A 77 -24.63 4.16 2.46
N PHE A 78 -24.82 4.17 1.15
CA PHE A 78 -23.75 3.85 0.20
C PHE A 78 -22.56 4.82 0.26
N PRO A 79 -22.75 6.15 0.36
CA PRO A 79 -21.65 7.08 0.64
C PRO A 79 -20.79 6.68 1.84
N ASN A 80 -21.39 6.29 2.95
CA ASN A 80 -20.67 5.84 4.15
C ASN A 80 -19.96 4.48 3.94
N VAL A 81 -20.53 3.57 3.16
CA VAL A 81 -19.85 2.32 2.76
C VAL A 81 -18.57 2.64 1.97
N ILE A 82 -18.64 3.58 1.04
CA ILE A 82 -17.46 4.03 0.27
C ILE A 82 -16.44 4.72 1.19
N ALA A 83 -16.89 5.66 2.03
CA ALA A 83 -16.02 6.37 2.98
C ALA A 83 -15.27 5.40 3.91
N ARG A 84 -15.96 4.38 4.42
CA ARG A 84 -15.35 3.30 5.21
C ARG A 84 -14.27 2.58 4.42
N SER A 85 -14.54 2.20 3.18
CA SER A 85 -13.57 1.52 2.31
C SER A 85 -12.31 2.36 2.10
N ARG A 86 -12.46 3.67 1.86
CA ARG A 86 -11.35 4.61 1.72
C ARG A 86 -10.58 4.80 3.01
N GLY A 87 -11.27 4.91 4.15
CA GLY A 87 -10.66 5.00 5.47
C GLY A 87 -9.78 3.79 5.81
N VAL A 88 -10.23 2.57 5.48
CA VAL A 88 -9.43 1.34 5.66
C VAL A 88 -8.18 1.38 4.79
N ALA A 89 -8.28 1.75 3.51
CA ALA A 89 -7.15 1.88 2.60
C ALA A 89 -6.12 2.90 3.12
N THR A 90 -6.58 4.08 3.54
CA THR A 90 -5.71 5.14 4.09
C THR A 90 -4.97 4.67 5.35
N LYS A 91 -5.67 3.98 6.27
CA LYS A 91 -5.07 3.44 7.48
C LYS A 91 -3.98 2.42 7.17
N MET A 92 -4.21 1.53 6.21
CA MET A 92 -3.23 0.51 5.80
C MET A 92 -2.00 1.13 5.13
N SER A 93 -2.20 2.07 4.22
CA SER A 93 -1.10 2.79 3.56
C SER A 93 -0.27 3.61 4.57
N GLY A 94 -0.92 4.25 5.53
CA GLY A 94 -0.24 4.92 6.66
C GLY A 94 0.59 3.95 7.50
N GLY A 95 0.10 2.71 7.68
CA GLY A 95 0.87 1.65 8.34
C GLY A 95 2.15 1.28 7.59
N ILE A 96 2.12 1.25 6.25
CA ILE A 96 3.33 1.04 5.44
C ILE A 96 4.31 2.19 5.62
N SER A 97 3.83 3.45 5.58
CA SER A 97 4.69 4.63 5.84
C SER A 97 5.39 4.53 7.19
N PHE A 98 4.66 4.14 8.24
CA PHE A 98 5.24 3.90 9.56
C PHE A 98 6.30 2.81 9.54
N LEU A 99 6.05 1.68 8.86
CA LEU A 99 7.01 0.57 8.76
C LEU A 99 8.27 0.97 7.99
N MET A 100 8.17 1.76 6.93
CA MET A 100 9.34 2.31 6.24
C MET A 100 10.21 3.12 7.20
N LYS A 101 9.60 4.06 7.93
CA LYS A 101 10.30 4.88 8.92
C LYS A 101 10.91 4.05 10.05
N LYS A 102 10.14 3.10 10.61
CA LYS A 102 10.60 2.21 11.70
C LYS A 102 11.84 1.41 11.29
N ASN A 103 11.88 0.93 10.07
CA ASN A 103 13.00 0.13 9.54
C ASN A 103 14.07 1.00 8.85
N LYS A 104 14.02 2.34 8.96
CA LYS A 104 15.01 3.26 8.38
C LYS A 104 15.20 3.07 6.87
N ILE A 105 14.10 2.80 6.16
CA ILE A 105 14.08 2.65 4.70
C ILE A 105 13.80 4.02 4.10
N ASP A 106 14.66 4.46 3.19
CA ASP A 106 14.48 5.71 2.46
C ASP A 106 13.35 5.55 1.42
N VAL A 107 12.32 6.38 1.52
CA VAL A 107 11.21 6.42 0.55
C VAL A 107 11.49 7.52 -0.46
N ILE A 108 11.63 7.14 -1.71
CA ILE A 108 11.91 8.04 -2.83
C ILE A 108 10.66 8.10 -3.70
N MET A 109 10.03 9.27 -3.76
CA MET A 109 8.81 9.46 -4.58
C MET A 109 9.19 9.86 -6.00
N GLY A 110 8.68 9.11 -6.98
CA GLY A 110 8.89 9.38 -8.40
C GLY A 110 8.87 8.14 -9.28
N THR A 111 8.97 8.38 -10.59
CA THR A 111 9.02 7.31 -11.60
C THR A 111 10.46 6.86 -11.80
N ALA A 112 10.72 5.58 -11.52
CA ALA A 112 12.04 4.98 -11.64
C ALA A 112 12.29 4.46 -13.05
N LYS A 113 13.54 4.65 -13.54
CA LYS A 113 14.05 4.04 -14.76
C LYS A 113 15.41 3.40 -14.48
N VAL A 114 15.50 2.09 -14.68
CA VAL A 114 16.78 1.35 -14.54
C VAL A 114 17.74 1.78 -15.64
N GLN A 115 19.00 2.02 -15.26
CA GLN A 115 20.09 2.43 -16.12
C GLN A 115 21.19 1.37 -16.11
N LYS A 116 22.10 1.43 -17.09
CA LYS A 116 23.31 0.61 -17.08
C LYS A 116 24.19 0.94 -15.87
N GLY A 117 24.95 -0.06 -15.40
CA GLY A 117 25.92 0.14 -14.31
C GLY A 117 25.28 0.21 -12.92
N LYS A 118 24.20 -0.53 -12.68
CA LYS A 118 23.52 -0.60 -11.36
C LYS A 118 23.03 0.76 -10.86
N LYS A 119 22.49 1.56 -11.77
CA LYS A 119 21.93 2.88 -11.50
C LYS A 119 20.44 2.91 -11.75
N VAL A 120 19.76 3.80 -11.04
CA VAL A 120 18.34 4.10 -11.23
C VAL A 120 18.18 5.62 -11.29
N SER A 121 17.59 6.13 -12.36
CA SER A 121 17.12 7.51 -12.41
C SER A 121 15.69 7.59 -11.93
N VAL A 122 15.39 8.57 -11.09
CA VAL A 122 14.04 8.83 -10.57
C VAL A 122 13.62 10.22 -10.99
N THR A 123 12.49 10.31 -11.68
CA THR A 123 11.86 11.58 -12.05
C THR A 123 10.73 11.86 -11.06
N ASP A 124 10.83 12.96 -10.32
CA ASP A 124 9.79 13.39 -9.38
C ASP A 124 8.59 14.06 -10.09
N LYS A 125 7.60 14.51 -9.32
CA LYS A 125 6.39 15.15 -9.84
C LYS A 125 6.66 16.52 -10.51
N GLU A 126 7.78 17.15 -10.20
CA GLU A 126 8.20 18.44 -10.76
C GLU A 126 9.06 18.25 -12.02
N GLY A 127 9.31 17.01 -12.43
CA GLY A 127 10.14 16.67 -13.59
C GLY A 127 11.65 16.65 -13.31
N LYS A 128 12.06 16.84 -12.06
CA LYS A 128 13.47 16.78 -11.67
C LYS A 128 13.95 15.33 -11.66
N VAL A 129 15.08 15.10 -12.31
CA VAL A 129 15.70 13.78 -12.38
C VAL A 129 16.84 13.68 -11.37
N THR A 130 16.81 12.65 -10.54
CA THR A 130 17.89 12.33 -9.59
C THR A 130 18.39 10.90 -9.84
N GLU A 131 19.71 10.71 -9.87
CA GLU A 131 20.32 9.40 -10.02
C GLU A 131 20.71 8.80 -8.67
N TYR A 132 20.43 7.50 -8.53
CA TYR A 132 20.82 6.67 -7.40
C TYR A 132 21.59 5.46 -7.91
N ALA A 133 22.50 4.94 -7.10
CA ALA A 133 23.22 3.70 -7.38
C ALA A 133 22.94 2.67 -6.27
N ALA A 134 22.91 1.40 -6.64
CA ALA A 134 22.75 0.30 -5.70
C ALA A 134 23.60 -0.90 -6.11
N ASN A 135 23.87 -1.77 -5.16
CA ASN A 135 24.53 -3.04 -5.44
C ASN A 135 23.54 -4.05 -6.06
N HIS A 136 22.27 -3.96 -5.64
CA HIS A 136 21.16 -4.82 -6.08
C HIS A 136 19.89 -4.02 -6.28
#